data_1fd03e07ed6f62a6ed9d1d25d64f3f2c
#
_entry.id   1fd03e07ed6f62a6ed9d1d25d64f3f2c
#
_cell.length_a   1.000
_cell.length_b   1.000
_cell.length_c   1.000
_cell.angle_alpha   90.00
_cell.angle_beta   90.00
_cell.angle_gamma   90.00
#
_symmetry.space_group_name_H-M   'P 1'
#
loop_
_entity.id
_entity.type
_entity.pdbx_description
1 polymer ?
#
loop_
_entity_poly.entity_id
_entity_poly.type
_entity_poly.pdbx_seq_one_letter_code
_entity_poly.pdbx_strand_id
1 'polypeptide(L)'
;MENSGQNSTPPEPTEEILLRPLQKADLPALEWDGEYLHFRNVFADVYKKVEKGTVKAWVAVTEDGRMVGQVFLQLSSDRRELADGWNRAYLYSLRVRQAWQNLGIGSKLIDVVEEDLRKMGYTRVTLNVARNNQGAIRLYSRLGFQIVAEEPGVWSYPDHKGVWRTVTEPSWRMEKKM
;
A
#
# COMPACT_ATOMS: atom_id res chain seq x y z
N MET A 1 7.02 -33.23 1.21
CA MET A 1 6.39 -31.89 1.07
C MET A 1 6.86 -31.06 2.24
N GLU A 2 7.92 -30.34 2.07
CA GLU A 2 8.43 -29.46 3.10
C GLU A 2 7.60 -28.17 3.12
N ASN A 3 6.91 -28.02 4.23
CA ASN A 3 6.18 -26.83 4.58
C ASN A 3 7.23 -25.73 4.85
N SER A 4 7.50 -24.88 3.87
CA SER A 4 8.34 -23.69 4.07
C SER A 4 7.64 -22.77 5.03
N GLY A 5 7.89 -22.98 6.31
CA GLY A 5 7.39 -22.17 7.40
C GLY A 5 7.76 -20.70 7.16
N GLN A 6 6.76 -19.87 7.03
CA GLN A 6 6.90 -18.43 7.07
C GLN A 6 7.59 -18.08 8.38
N ASN A 7 8.86 -17.71 8.28
CA ASN A 7 9.68 -17.32 9.43
C ASN A 7 9.35 -15.88 9.85
N SER A 8 8.07 -15.66 10.18
CA SER A 8 7.62 -14.41 10.78
C SER A 8 7.67 -14.58 12.28
N THR A 9 8.78 -14.19 12.87
CA THR A 9 8.86 -14.06 14.33
C THR A 9 7.80 -13.05 14.76
N PRO A 10 6.90 -13.41 15.68
CA PRO A 10 5.93 -12.46 16.23
C PRO A 10 6.65 -11.26 16.84
N PRO A 11 6.05 -10.07 16.82
CA PRO A 11 6.64 -8.90 17.43
C PRO A 11 6.77 -9.09 18.95
N GLU A 12 7.89 -8.67 19.47
CA GLU A 12 8.05 -8.53 20.91
C GLU A 12 7.14 -7.41 21.43
N PRO A 13 6.59 -7.50 22.65
CA PRO A 13 5.62 -6.53 23.17
C PRO A 13 6.09 -5.07 23.23
N THR A 14 7.37 -4.81 23.03
CA THR A 14 8.01 -3.50 23.13
C THR A 14 8.78 -3.08 21.88
N GLU A 15 8.65 -3.84 20.78
CA GLU A 15 9.40 -3.52 19.56
C GLU A 15 8.89 -2.25 18.92
N GLU A 16 9.76 -1.27 18.74
CA GLU A 16 9.45 0.01 18.13
C GLU A 16 9.43 -0.11 16.60
N ILE A 17 8.40 0.43 15.98
CA ILE A 17 8.25 0.45 14.52
C ILE A 17 8.53 1.85 14.00
N LEU A 18 9.52 1.96 13.10
CA LEU A 18 9.85 3.20 12.41
C LEU A 18 9.10 3.27 11.09
N LEU A 19 8.41 4.38 10.85
CA LEU A 19 7.83 4.71 9.55
C LEU A 19 8.74 5.70 8.84
N ARG A 20 9.14 5.39 7.62
CA ARG A 20 10.01 6.24 6.81
C ARG A 20 9.70 6.13 5.33
N PRO A 21 10.13 7.11 4.51
CA PRO A 21 10.02 7.00 3.05
C PRO A 21 10.75 5.78 2.50
N LEU A 22 10.19 5.21 1.43
CA LEU A 22 10.80 4.13 0.66
C LEU A 22 12.12 4.60 0.06
N GLN A 23 13.15 3.77 0.19
CA GLN A 23 14.46 3.97 -0.43
C GLN A 23 14.69 2.93 -1.51
N LYS A 24 15.57 3.21 -2.48
CA LYS A 24 15.88 2.27 -3.55
C LYS A 24 16.36 0.91 -3.02
N ALA A 25 17.15 0.91 -1.97
CA ALA A 25 17.64 -0.30 -1.32
C ALA A 25 16.53 -1.18 -0.72
N ASP A 26 15.34 -0.64 -0.51
CA ASP A 26 14.20 -1.38 0.04
C ASP A 26 13.49 -2.27 -0.99
N LEU A 27 13.72 -2.08 -2.30
CA LEU A 27 12.97 -2.77 -3.34
C LEU A 27 12.94 -4.29 -3.17
N PRO A 28 14.06 -4.98 -2.87
CA PRO A 28 14.01 -6.42 -2.63
C PRO A 28 13.12 -6.80 -1.45
N ALA A 29 13.06 -5.99 -0.40
CA ALA A 29 12.24 -6.26 0.78
C ALA A 29 10.74 -6.16 0.51
N LEU A 30 10.32 -5.41 -0.51
CA LEU A 30 8.91 -5.34 -0.94
C LEU A 30 8.37 -6.67 -1.46
N GLU A 31 9.26 -7.59 -1.85
CA GLU A 31 8.87 -8.92 -2.32
C GLU A 31 8.49 -9.88 -1.18
N TRP A 32 8.71 -9.51 0.06
CA TRP A 32 8.39 -10.28 1.27
C TRP A 32 8.86 -11.74 1.18
N ASP A 33 10.16 -11.92 0.95
CA ASP A 33 10.80 -13.24 0.88
C ASP A 33 10.20 -14.14 -0.24
N GLY A 34 9.76 -13.55 -1.33
CA GLY A 34 9.23 -14.23 -2.52
C GLY A 34 7.69 -14.23 -2.64
N GLU A 35 6.95 -13.88 -1.60
CA GLU A 35 5.48 -13.81 -1.65
C GLU A 35 4.98 -12.87 -2.76
N TYR A 36 5.69 -11.75 -2.99
CA TYR A 36 5.38 -10.75 -4.01
C TYR A 36 6.45 -10.66 -5.10
N LEU A 37 7.18 -11.73 -5.36
CA LEU A 37 8.17 -11.80 -6.42
C LEU A 37 7.60 -11.39 -7.78
N HIS A 38 6.36 -11.78 -8.06
CA HIS A 38 5.67 -11.47 -9.31
C HIS A 38 5.45 -9.95 -9.53
N PHE A 39 5.59 -9.13 -8.50
CA PHE A 39 5.49 -7.66 -8.58
C PHE A 39 6.84 -6.94 -8.70
N ARG A 40 7.95 -7.66 -8.87
CA ARG A 40 9.29 -7.04 -8.96
C ARG A 40 9.34 -5.88 -9.95
N ASN A 41 8.83 -6.08 -11.16
CA ASN A 41 8.83 -5.05 -12.19
C ASN A 41 7.86 -3.90 -11.86
N VAL A 42 6.74 -4.20 -11.20
CA VAL A 42 5.81 -3.19 -10.70
C VAL A 42 6.50 -2.31 -9.65
N PHE A 43 7.20 -2.90 -8.70
CA PHE A 43 7.91 -2.15 -7.65
C PHE A 43 9.04 -1.27 -8.23
N ALA A 44 9.77 -1.79 -9.22
CA ALA A 44 10.79 -0.99 -9.92
C ALA A 44 10.17 0.23 -10.62
N ASP A 45 9.02 0.08 -11.26
CA ASP A 45 8.29 1.17 -11.89
C ASP A 45 7.75 2.18 -10.86
N VAL A 46 7.21 1.70 -9.74
CA VAL A 46 6.79 2.55 -8.63
C VAL A 46 7.94 3.43 -8.16
N TYR A 47 9.13 2.86 -7.96
CA TYR A 47 10.29 3.64 -7.51
C TYR A 47 10.72 4.71 -8.52
N LYS A 48 10.68 4.42 -9.81
CA LYS A 48 10.90 5.43 -10.85
C LYS A 48 9.92 6.59 -10.75
N LYS A 49 8.65 6.30 -10.45
CA LYS A 49 7.62 7.32 -10.23
C LYS A 49 7.85 8.11 -8.93
N VAL A 50 8.39 7.47 -7.90
CA VAL A 50 8.81 8.15 -6.67
C VAL A 50 9.92 9.16 -6.97
N GLU A 51 10.92 8.78 -7.75
CA GLU A 51 12.00 9.68 -8.18
C GLU A 51 11.48 10.87 -9.00
N LYS A 52 10.44 10.65 -9.81
CA LYS A 52 9.79 11.71 -10.60
C LYS A 52 8.83 12.60 -9.78
N GLY A 53 8.51 12.21 -8.56
CA GLY A 53 7.61 12.95 -7.69
C GLY A 53 6.11 12.74 -7.96
N THR A 54 5.71 11.78 -8.78
CA THR A 54 4.30 11.46 -9.08
C THR A 54 3.70 10.41 -8.14
N VAL A 55 4.56 9.68 -7.43
CA VAL A 55 4.19 8.69 -6.41
C VAL A 55 5.00 8.96 -5.16
N LYS A 56 4.40 8.76 -4.00
CA LYS A 56 5.08 8.69 -2.72
C LYS A 56 4.91 7.30 -2.13
N ALA A 57 5.86 6.86 -1.32
CA ALA A 57 5.82 5.55 -0.70
C ALA A 57 6.50 5.57 0.66
N TRP A 58 5.93 4.84 1.61
CA TRP A 58 6.47 4.69 2.96
C TRP A 58 6.54 3.22 3.32
N VAL A 59 7.47 2.92 4.21
CA VAL A 59 7.67 1.59 4.77
C VAL A 59 7.65 1.65 6.29
N ALA A 60 7.20 0.56 6.89
CA ALA A 60 7.27 0.32 8.33
C ALA A 60 8.37 -0.72 8.58
N VAL A 61 9.37 -0.37 9.39
CA VAL A 61 10.51 -1.23 9.67
C VAL A 61 10.71 -1.41 11.16
N THR A 62 11.21 -2.58 11.55
CA THR A 62 11.60 -2.89 12.92
C THR A 62 12.95 -2.24 13.25
N GLU A 63 13.34 -2.28 14.53
CA GLU A 63 14.65 -1.76 14.96
C GLU A 63 15.82 -2.44 14.25
N ASP A 64 15.71 -3.73 13.93
CA ASP A 64 16.72 -4.48 13.19
C ASP A 64 16.63 -4.30 11.67
N GLY A 65 15.75 -3.41 11.19
CA GLY A 65 15.62 -3.05 9.77
C GLY A 65 14.75 -3.97 8.95
N ARG A 66 13.97 -4.87 9.54
CA ARG A 66 13.04 -5.74 8.83
C ARG A 66 11.80 -4.95 8.40
N MET A 67 11.47 -5.02 7.11
CA MET A 67 10.24 -4.42 6.60
C MET A 67 9.02 -5.26 7.00
N VAL A 68 8.06 -4.63 7.66
CA VAL A 68 6.82 -5.28 8.12
C VAL A 68 5.56 -4.67 7.53
N GLY A 69 5.68 -3.55 6.85
CA GLY A 69 4.55 -2.89 6.19
C GLY A 69 4.98 -1.87 5.15
N GLN A 70 4.05 -1.49 4.31
CA GLN A 70 4.26 -0.53 3.23
C GLN A 70 2.95 0.14 2.83
N VAL A 71 3.04 1.30 2.19
CA VAL A 71 1.93 1.98 1.54
C VAL A 71 2.45 2.83 0.39
N PHE A 72 1.71 2.88 -0.72
CA PHE A 72 1.99 3.71 -1.88
C PHE A 72 0.88 4.75 -2.06
N LEU A 73 1.25 5.89 -2.60
CA LEU A 73 0.35 7.01 -2.83
C LEU A 73 0.60 7.60 -4.21
N GLN A 74 -0.39 7.50 -5.08
CA GLN A 74 -0.37 8.11 -6.41
C GLN A 74 -0.99 9.51 -6.35
N LEU A 75 -0.24 10.52 -6.78
CA LEU A 75 -0.68 11.92 -6.71
C LEU A 75 -1.50 12.33 -7.94
N SER A 76 -1.27 11.68 -9.09
CA SER A 76 -1.96 11.96 -10.34
C SER A 76 -2.18 10.68 -11.12
N SER A 77 -3.31 10.56 -11.82
CA SER A 77 -3.69 9.41 -12.62
C SER A 77 -4.53 9.87 -13.81
N ASP A 78 -4.54 9.08 -14.88
CA ASP A 78 -5.48 9.26 -15.99
C ASP A 78 -6.94 9.10 -15.52
N ARG A 79 -7.14 8.28 -14.48
CA ARG A 79 -8.40 8.18 -13.76
C ARG A 79 -8.48 9.25 -12.68
N ARG A 80 -8.97 10.43 -13.04
CA ARG A 80 -8.99 11.61 -12.16
C ARG A 80 -9.89 11.44 -10.94
N GLU A 81 -10.85 10.52 -10.99
CA GLU A 81 -11.66 10.12 -9.84
C GLU A 81 -10.86 9.40 -8.76
N LEU A 82 -9.68 8.86 -9.09
CA LEU A 82 -8.74 8.27 -8.14
C LEU A 82 -7.72 9.32 -7.65
N ALA A 83 -7.06 10.00 -8.58
CA ALA A 83 -6.03 11.00 -8.27
C ALA A 83 -6.01 12.07 -9.35
N ASP A 84 -6.13 13.34 -8.97
CA ASP A 84 -6.31 14.45 -9.92
C ASP A 84 -5.10 15.37 -10.05
N GLY A 85 -4.05 15.16 -9.24
CA GLY A 85 -2.81 15.94 -9.30
C GLY A 85 -2.77 17.16 -8.39
N TRP A 86 -3.85 17.49 -7.69
CA TRP A 86 -3.88 18.72 -6.86
C TRP A 86 -4.74 18.65 -5.59
N ASN A 87 -5.78 17.83 -5.57
CA ASN A 87 -6.73 17.78 -4.47
C ASN A 87 -7.03 16.38 -3.97
N ARG A 88 -6.98 15.38 -4.87
CA ARG A 88 -7.31 13.98 -4.61
C ARG A 88 -6.11 13.10 -4.94
N ALA A 89 -5.75 12.21 -4.02
CA ALA A 89 -4.68 11.23 -4.19
C ALA A 89 -5.19 9.82 -3.95
N TYR A 90 -4.55 8.84 -4.58
CA TYR A 90 -4.94 7.43 -4.54
C TYR A 90 -3.94 6.63 -3.71
N LEU A 91 -4.43 6.06 -2.61
CA LEU A 91 -3.69 5.17 -1.73
C LEU A 91 -3.83 3.74 -2.22
N TYR A 92 -2.73 3.01 -2.36
CA TYR A 92 -2.74 1.63 -2.82
C TYR A 92 -1.59 0.83 -2.21
N SER A 93 -1.63 -0.49 -2.39
CA SER A 93 -0.61 -1.41 -1.86
C SER A 93 -0.32 -1.24 -0.37
N LEU A 94 -1.34 -0.88 0.42
CA LEU A 94 -1.21 -0.93 1.87
C LEU A 94 -1.18 -2.39 2.30
N ARG A 95 -0.04 -2.81 2.82
CA ARG A 95 0.18 -4.17 3.31
C ARG A 95 0.92 -4.15 4.63
N VAL A 96 0.51 -5.01 5.53
CA VAL A 96 1.20 -5.27 6.81
C VAL A 96 1.36 -6.78 6.93
N ARG A 97 2.57 -7.25 7.24
CA ARG A 97 2.82 -8.69 7.43
C ARG A 97 1.86 -9.26 8.47
N GLN A 98 1.37 -10.46 8.23
CA GLN A 98 0.31 -11.08 9.05
C GLN A 98 0.65 -11.08 10.54
N ALA A 99 1.87 -11.43 10.91
CA ALA A 99 2.30 -11.45 12.31
C ALA A 99 2.30 -10.06 12.98
N TRP A 100 2.24 -8.99 12.19
CA TRP A 100 2.29 -7.59 12.63
C TRP A 100 0.95 -6.86 12.47
N GLN A 101 -0.09 -7.56 12.01
CA GLN A 101 -1.43 -7.01 11.87
C GLN A 101 -2.10 -6.81 13.24
N ASN A 102 -3.11 -5.93 13.28
CA ASN A 102 -3.86 -5.57 14.49
C ASN A 102 -3.02 -4.90 15.61
N LEU A 103 -1.88 -4.34 15.25
CA LEU A 103 -0.99 -3.56 16.14
C LEU A 103 -1.00 -2.07 15.84
N GLY A 104 -1.89 -1.62 14.93
CA GLY A 104 -2.02 -0.21 14.57
C GLY A 104 -1.06 0.28 13.49
N ILE A 105 -0.24 -0.59 12.88
CA ILE A 105 0.74 -0.21 11.85
C ILE A 105 0.05 0.34 10.60
N GLY A 106 -1.01 -0.32 10.13
CA GLY A 106 -1.78 0.13 8.97
C GLY A 106 -2.38 1.53 9.20
N SER A 107 -2.96 1.78 10.37
CA SER A 107 -3.50 3.08 10.75
C SER A 107 -2.41 4.15 10.80
N LYS A 108 -1.23 3.85 11.34
CA LYS A 108 -0.10 4.78 11.39
C LYS A 108 0.44 5.10 10.00
N LEU A 109 0.48 4.13 9.09
CA LEU A 109 0.85 4.36 7.69
C LEU A 109 -0.13 5.31 7.00
N ILE A 110 -1.42 5.14 7.23
CA ILE A 110 -2.45 6.04 6.69
C ILE A 110 -2.31 7.45 7.29
N ASP A 111 -2.05 7.58 8.58
CA ASP A 111 -1.84 8.87 9.25
C ASP A 111 -0.66 9.64 8.62
N VAL A 112 0.45 8.96 8.35
CA VAL A 112 1.62 9.57 7.68
C VAL A 112 1.25 10.06 6.28
N VAL A 113 0.51 9.27 5.51
CA VAL A 113 0.02 9.65 4.17
C VAL A 113 -0.86 10.88 4.26
N GLU A 114 -1.84 10.89 5.16
CA GLU A 114 -2.78 12.01 5.31
C GLU A 114 -2.08 13.29 5.76
N GLU A 115 -1.14 13.19 6.69
CA GLU A 115 -0.36 14.34 7.14
C GLU A 115 0.44 14.96 5.99
N ASP A 116 1.10 14.14 5.19
CA ASP A 116 1.88 14.61 4.05
C ASP A 116 0.97 15.24 2.98
N LEU A 117 -0.17 14.65 2.70
CA LEU A 117 -1.17 15.20 1.78
C LEU A 117 -1.71 16.55 2.24
N ARG A 118 -2.01 16.72 3.52
CA ARG A 118 -2.46 18.01 4.09
C ARG A 118 -1.41 19.09 3.89
N LYS A 119 -0.14 18.78 4.09
CA LYS A 119 0.98 19.72 3.85
C LYS A 119 1.06 20.15 2.39
N MET A 120 0.67 19.29 1.45
CA MET A 120 0.62 19.60 0.01
C MET A 120 -0.69 20.28 -0.42
N GLY A 121 -1.66 20.46 0.47
CA GLY A 121 -2.95 21.06 0.15
C GLY A 121 -4.00 20.12 -0.42
N TYR A 122 -3.77 18.80 -0.38
CA TYR A 122 -4.76 17.80 -0.78
C TYR A 122 -5.84 17.67 0.29
N THR A 123 -7.08 17.43 -0.13
CA THR A 123 -8.23 17.33 0.77
C THR A 123 -8.94 15.99 0.71
N ARG A 124 -8.59 15.12 -0.23
CA ARG A 124 -9.25 13.83 -0.44
C ARG A 124 -8.25 12.72 -0.67
N VAL A 125 -8.57 11.56 -0.10
CA VAL A 125 -7.86 10.28 -0.33
C VAL A 125 -8.85 9.28 -0.85
N THR A 126 -8.49 8.58 -1.91
CA THR A 126 -9.24 7.44 -2.45
C THR A 126 -8.45 6.15 -2.29
N LEU A 127 -9.14 5.04 -2.28
CA LEU A 127 -8.56 3.70 -2.35
C LEU A 127 -9.56 2.73 -2.96
N ASN A 128 -9.07 1.62 -3.48
CA ASN A 128 -9.88 0.47 -3.87
C ASN A 128 -9.61 -0.67 -2.90
N VAL A 129 -10.66 -1.36 -2.50
CA VAL A 129 -10.56 -2.52 -1.61
C VAL A 129 -11.39 -3.66 -2.18
N ALA A 130 -10.82 -4.86 -2.19
CA ALA A 130 -11.54 -6.06 -2.62
C ALA A 130 -12.82 -6.25 -1.78
N ARG A 131 -13.93 -6.57 -2.43
CA ARG A 131 -15.23 -6.71 -1.74
C ARG A 131 -15.22 -7.80 -0.69
N ASN A 132 -14.40 -8.84 -0.87
CA ASN A 132 -14.26 -9.94 0.08
C ASN A 132 -13.27 -9.64 1.22
N ASN A 133 -12.56 -8.53 1.18
CA ASN A 133 -11.63 -8.14 2.24
C ASN A 133 -12.34 -7.36 3.35
N GLN A 134 -13.14 -8.07 4.15
CA GLN A 134 -13.95 -7.45 5.20
C GLN A 134 -13.10 -6.78 6.29
N GLY A 135 -11.94 -7.33 6.60
CA GLY A 135 -11.03 -6.75 7.59
C GLY A 135 -10.52 -5.38 7.16
N ALA A 136 -10.11 -5.22 5.91
CA ALA A 136 -9.66 -3.95 5.36
C ALA A 136 -10.82 -2.94 5.26
N ILE A 137 -12.00 -3.38 4.82
CA ILE A 137 -13.18 -2.51 4.76
C ILE A 137 -13.52 -1.95 6.15
N ARG A 138 -13.48 -2.77 7.18
CA ARG A 138 -13.70 -2.31 8.57
C ARG A 138 -12.63 -1.31 9.02
N LEU A 139 -11.36 -1.56 8.70
CA LEU A 139 -10.27 -0.65 9.02
C LEU A 139 -10.50 0.72 8.36
N TYR A 140 -10.73 0.73 7.06
CA TYR A 140 -10.93 1.98 6.32
C TYR A 140 -12.19 2.72 6.78
N SER A 141 -13.29 2.01 7.02
CA SER A 141 -14.53 2.61 7.54
C SER A 141 -14.32 3.27 8.90
N ARG A 142 -13.57 2.62 9.78
CA ARG A 142 -13.22 3.18 11.10
C ARG A 142 -12.36 4.44 10.98
N LEU A 143 -11.51 4.51 9.96
CA LEU A 143 -10.64 5.66 9.71
C LEU A 143 -11.34 6.80 8.93
N GLY A 144 -12.63 6.65 8.62
CA GLY A 144 -13.44 7.69 8.00
C GLY A 144 -13.62 7.59 6.50
N PHE A 145 -13.17 6.49 5.88
CA PHE A 145 -13.44 6.22 4.47
C PHE A 145 -14.87 5.73 4.28
N GLN A 146 -15.50 6.13 3.18
CA GLN A 146 -16.84 5.71 2.78
C GLN A 146 -16.83 5.11 1.37
N ILE A 147 -17.64 4.10 1.14
CA ILE A 147 -17.82 3.51 -0.20
C ILE A 147 -18.52 4.55 -1.08
N VAL A 148 -17.92 4.87 -2.23
CA VAL A 148 -18.46 5.85 -3.18
C VAL A 148 -18.76 5.27 -4.54
N ALA A 149 -18.19 4.12 -4.90
CA ALA A 149 -18.44 3.48 -6.20
C ALA A 149 -18.06 2.00 -6.19
N GLU A 150 -18.59 1.28 -7.18
CA GLU A 150 -18.14 -0.05 -7.54
C GLU A 150 -16.95 0.03 -8.51
N GLU A 151 -16.04 -0.91 -8.40
CA GLU A 151 -14.90 -1.07 -9.31
C GLU A 151 -14.86 -2.52 -9.82
N PRO A 152 -14.73 -2.74 -11.13
CA PRO A 152 -14.60 -4.10 -11.66
C PRO A 152 -13.30 -4.76 -11.20
N GLY A 153 -12.28 -3.98 -10.86
CA GLY A 153 -11.02 -4.47 -10.31
C GLY A 153 -10.19 -5.25 -11.33
N VAL A 154 -10.29 -4.92 -12.60
CA VAL A 154 -9.50 -5.54 -13.68
C VAL A 154 -8.26 -4.69 -13.92
N TRP A 155 -7.09 -5.30 -13.77
CA TRP A 155 -5.82 -4.64 -14.06
C TRP A 155 -4.78 -5.64 -14.54
N SER A 156 -3.78 -5.17 -15.24
CA SER A 156 -2.72 -5.99 -15.81
C SER A 156 -1.35 -5.44 -15.43
N TYR A 157 -0.38 -6.33 -15.30
CA TYR A 157 0.99 -5.98 -14.95
C TYR A 157 1.97 -6.97 -15.58
N PRO A 158 3.21 -6.56 -15.89
CA PRO A 158 4.27 -7.49 -16.26
C PRO A 158 4.84 -8.14 -14.99
N ASP A 159 4.87 -9.48 -14.96
CA ASP A 159 5.46 -10.20 -13.84
C ASP A 159 6.99 -10.09 -13.85
N HIS A 160 7.67 -10.79 -12.92
CA HIS A 160 9.14 -10.76 -12.80
C HIS A 160 9.88 -11.34 -14.02
N LYS A 161 9.19 -12.09 -14.86
CA LYS A 161 9.70 -12.63 -16.12
C LYS A 161 9.32 -11.79 -17.35
N GLY A 162 8.60 -10.67 -17.13
CA GLY A 162 8.08 -9.83 -18.21
C GLY A 162 6.81 -10.36 -18.87
N VAL A 163 6.18 -11.40 -18.33
CA VAL A 163 4.92 -11.95 -18.84
C VAL A 163 3.75 -11.12 -18.29
N TRP A 164 2.88 -10.67 -19.18
CA TRP A 164 1.70 -9.91 -18.77
C TRP A 164 0.68 -10.80 -18.06
N ARG A 165 0.27 -10.38 -16.88
CA ARG A 165 -0.75 -11.03 -16.05
C ARG A 165 -1.93 -10.10 -15.91
N THR A 166 -3.14 -10.66 -15.93
CA THR A 166 -4.38 -9.94 -15.66
C THR A 166 -5.01 -10.45 -14.38
N VAL A 167 -5.36 -9.50 -13.50
CA VAL A 167 -6.06 -9.76 -12.25
C VAL A 167 -7.46 -9.20 -12.35
N THR A 168 -8.44 -9.99 -11.90
CA THR A 168 -9.83 -9.55 -11.78
C THR A 168 -10.25 -9.72 -10.31
N GLU A 169 -10.45 -8.61 -9.64
CA GLU A 169 -10.77 -8.57 -8.22
C GLU A 169 -11.82 -7.48 -7.97
N PRO A 170 -13.13 -7.81 -8.05
CA PRO A 170 -14.19 -6.84 -7.82
C PRO A 170 -13.98 -6.10 -6.50
N SER A 171 -14.02 -4.79 -6.57
CA SER A 171 -13.64 -3.91 -5.47
C SER A 171 -14.68 -2.83 -5.21
N TRP A 172 -14.59 -2.22 -4.03
CA TRP A 172 -15.21 -0.96 -3.70
C TRP A 172 -14.20 0.16 -3.81
N ARG A 173 -14.59 1.28 -4.44
CA ARG A 173 -13.84 2.52 -4.29
C ARG A 173 -14.33 3.22 -3.05
N MET A 174 -13.39 3.57 -2.18
CA MET A 174 -13.67 4.32 -0.95
C MET A 174 -12.98 5.69 -1.02
N GLU A 175 -13.56 6.65 -0.36
CA GLU A 175 -13.03 8.02 -0.29
C GLU A 175 -13.16 8.57 1.13
N LYS A 176 -12.13 9.33 1.52
CA LYS A 176 -12.12 10.11 2.76
C LYS A 176 -11.84 11.56 2.43
N LYS A 177 -12.65 12.46 3.00
CA LYS A 177 -12.39 13.90 3.04
C LYS A 177 -11.58 14.20 4.29
N MET A 178 -10.43 14.81 4.09
CA MET A 178 -9.55 15.19 5.20
C MET A 178 -9.86 16.60 5.73
#